data_ebef02c5376d5feb506fb2d500de20c0
#
_entry.id   ebef02c5376d5feb506fb2d500de20c0
#
_cell.length_a   1.000
_cell.length_b   1.000
_cell.length_c   1.000
_cell.angle_alpha   90.00
_cell.angle_beta   90.00
_cell.angle_gamma   90.00
#
_symmetry.space_group_name_H-M   'P 1'
#
loop_
_entity.id
_entity.type
_entity.pdbx_description
1 polymer ?
#
loop_
_entity_poly.entity_id
_entity_poly.type
_entity_poly.pdbx_seq_one_letter_code
_entity_poly.pdbx_strand_id
1 'polypeptide(L)'
;MNRRNFIQNTVKAGLFTGISLLPAGNLLAKNSMTETQLTILHTNDTHSQIFPFENNSGPYAGMGGIESRKKIIEQIRGTGNPALLLDAGDFCDDSSIYDAYKGKVELEAMRLLGYDAFTLGEKDFLGGIDNLATQLKHTGMKPIVCNYDFTHTSLQNWYQPYTIIQKENLKIGVLGVLLPLHDKISISGIENLVYLDAVMQANKTAAILQQQHCDIIICLSHLGDRYADGRISDEVLAKNNQCIDVIIGGHTHQFFKQPRLYKNKSSSYTLVNQAGWGGIQMGQLDYVFTNTTNKKLIRTKNILLREKKNE
;
A
#
# COMPACT_ATOMS: atom_id res chain seq x y z
N MET A 1 30.15 -21.11 -31.79
CA MET A 1 31.12 -21.69 -30.82
C MET A 1 30.33 -22.33 -29.70
N ASN A 2 30.43 -23.65 -29.58
CA ASN A 2 29.57 -24.47 -28.72
C ASN A 2 29.95 -24.43 -27.24
N ARG A 3 28.97 -24.28 -26.35
CA ARG A 3 29.10 -24.21 -24.88
C ARG A 3 29.62 -25.50 -24.19
N ARG A 4 30.08 -26.50 -24.93
CA ARG A 4 30.51 -27.81 -24.39
C ARG A 4 32.00 -27.95 -24.12
N ASN A 5 32.84 -26.99 -24.52
CA ASN A 5 34.31 -27.12 -24.41
C ASN A 5 34.94 -26.33 -23.26
N PHE A 6 34.16 -25.80 -22.28
CA PHE A 6 34.71 -25.06 -21.16
C PHE A 6 34.92 -25.88 -19.86
N ILE A 7 34.43 -27.11 -19.82
CA ILE A 7 34.41 -27.90 -18.54
C ILE A 7 35.49 -29.02 -18.50
N GLN A 8 36.32 -29.24 -19.55
CA GLN A 8 37.22 -30.39 -19.58
C GLN A 8 38.72 -30.12 -19.36
N ASN A 9 39.16 -28.91 -19.02
CA ASN A 9 40.60 -28.61 -18.89
C ASN A 9 41.06 -28.15 -17.51
N THR A 10 40.54 -28.65 -16.42
CA THR A 10 41.11 -28.33 -15.09
C THR A 10 41.17 -29.56 -14.17
N VAL A 11 41.77 -30.66 -14.69
CA VAL A 11 42.26 -31.72 -13.81
C VAL A 11 43.50 -32.31 -14.48
N LYS A 12 44.67 -31.81 -14.11
CA LYS A 12 45.96 -32.59 -14.04
C LYS A 12 47.14 -31.70 -13.62
N ALA A 13 47.88 -32.24 -12.67
CA ALA A 13 49.21 -31.85 -12.17
C ALA A 13 49.19 -30.76 -11.08
N GLY A 14 49.83 -30.90 -9.94
CA GLY A 14 50.68 -31.92 -9.38
C GLY A 14 51.07 -31.48 -7.97
N LEU A 15 51.33 -32.46 -7.10
CA LEU A 15 51.96 -32.28 -5.78
C LEU A 15 53.28 -31.52 -5.84
N PHE A 16 53.41 -30.46 -5.04
CA PHE A 16 54.69 -30.04 -4.49
C PHE A 16 54.53 -29.49 -3.08
N THR A 17 55.20 -30.14 -2.15
CA THR A 17 55.40 -29.74 -0.76
C THR A 17 56.30 -28.51 -0.70
N GLY A 18 55.81 -27.47 -0.07
CA GLY A 18 56.57 -26.27 0.26
C GLY A 18 55.87 -25.46 1.33
N ILE A 19 56.34 -25.64 2.59
CA ILE A 19 55.93 -24.78 3.73
C ILE A 19 56.59 -23.42 3.49
N SER A 20 55.80 -22.41 3.18
CA SER A 20 56.19 -21.02 3.31
C SER A 20 55.16 -20.28 4.13
N LEU A 21 55.55 -19.83 5.32
CA LEU A 21 54.90 -18.85 6.14
C LEU A 21 54.65 -17.56 5.32
N LEU A 22 53.43 -17.28 4.98
CA LEU A 22 53.00 -15.98 4.46
C LEU A 22 52.12 -15.29 5.51
N PRO A 23 52.23 -13.96 5.67
CA PRO A 23 51.61 -13.21 6.74
C PRO A 23 50.06 -13.19 6.57
N ALA A 24 49.37 -13.31 7.68
CA ALA A 24 47.94 -13.05 7.76
C ALA A 24 47.63 -11.62 7.31
N GLY A 25 47.11 -11.50 6.11
CA GLY A 25 46.71 -10.22 5.57
C GLY A 25 45.68 -10.39 4.46
N ASN A 26 44.48 -9.91 4.74
CA ASN A 26 43.30 -9.78 3.89
C ASN A 26 42.33 -10.98 3.93
N LEU A 27 41.67 -11.13 5.05
CA LEU A 27 40.24 -11.44 5.02
C LEU A 27 39.59 -10.36 4.17
N LEU A 28 39.40 -10.62 2.87
CA LEU A 28 38.44 -9.90 2.07
C LEU A 28 37.12 -10.06 2.81
N ALA A 29 36.73 -9.03 3.55
CA ALA A 29 35.36 -8.89 4.05
C ALA A 29 34.50 -9.01 2.80
N LYS A 30 33.89 -10.18 2.60
CA LYS A 30 32.80 -10.37 1.69
C LYS A 30 31.76 -9.39 2.21
N ASN A 31 31.64 -8.21 1.59
CA ASN A 31 30.53 -7.32 1.81
C ASN A 31 29.28 -8.17 1.56
N SER A 32 28.76 -8.80 2.60
CA SER A 32 27.45 -9.39 2.57
C SER A 32 26.52 -8.19 2.41
N MET A 33 26.10 -7.94 1.18
CA MET A 33 25.04 -6.98 0.93
C MET A 33 23.85 -7.47 1.80
N THR A 34 23.57 -6.73 2.85
CA THR A 34 22.48 -7.06 3.75
C THR A 34 21.18 -6.87 2.99
N GLU A 35 20.52 -7.97 2.69
CA GLU A 35 19.18 -7.93 2.11
C GLU A 35 18.20 -7.48 3.19
N THR A 36 17.42 -6.44 2.89
CA THR A 36 16.32 -5.99 3.75
C THR A 36 15.01 -6.45 3.14
N GLN A 37 14.18 -7.13 3.92
CA GLN A 37 12.85 -7.50 3.51
C GLN A 37 11.86 -6.41 3.95
N LEU A 38 10.79 -6.21 3.19
CA LEU A 38 9.66 -5.36 3.53
C LEU A 38 8.36 -6.09 3.18
N THR A 39 7.49 -6.26 4.15
CA THR A 39 6.12 -6.73 3.93
C THR A 39 5.18 -5.53 3.89
N ILE A 40 4.47 -5.33 2.80
CA ILE A 40 3.40 -4.36 2.65
C ILE A 40 2.08 -5.10 2.82
N LEU A 41 1.35 -4.79 3.90
CA LEU A 41 -0.03 -5.20 4.12
C LEU A 41 -0.95 -4.06 3.71
N HIS A 42 -2.06 -4.38 3.05
CA HIS A 42 -3.02 -3.34 2.69
C HIS A 42 -4.47 -3.81 2.74
N THR A 43 -5.34 -2.87 3.02
CA THR A 43 -6.79 -2.96 2.89
C THR A 43 -7.31 -1.83 2.01
N ASN A 44 -8.55 -1.93 1.59
CA ASN A 44 -9.34 -0.94 0.90
C ASN A 44 -10.82 -1.25 1.12
N ASP A 45 -11.67 -0.24 1.02
CA ASP A 45 -13.13 -0.40 1.03
C ASP A 45 -13.62 -1.26 2.21
N THR A 46 -13.16 -0.95 3.42
CA THR A 46 -13.55 -1.74 4.60
C THR A 46 -14.96 -1.44 5.08
N HIS A 47 -15.56 -0.31 4.63
CA HIS A 47 -16.99 -0.01 4.71
C HIS A 47 -17.60 -0.25 6.09
N SER A 48 -17.02 0.35 7.13
CA SER A 48 -17.48 0.21 8.53
C SER A 48 -17.63 -1.24 9.01
N GLN A 49 -17.02 -2.22 8.32
CA GLN A 49 -17.10 -3.63 8.69
C GLN A 49 -16.22 -3.91 9.90
N ILE A 50 -16.73 -3.54 11.08
CA ILE A 50 -16.07 -3.68 12.38
C ILE A 50 -16.16 -5.13 12.87
N PHE A 51 -17.33 -5.73 12.71
CA PHE A 51 -17.60 -7.13 13.07
C PHE A 51 -17.51 -8.05 11.85
N PRO A 52 -17.32 -9.36 12.02
CA PRO A 52 -17.45 -10.30 10.90
C PRO A 52 -18.85 -10.23 10.28
N PHE A 53 -18.95 -10.53 8.99
CA PHE A 53 -20.25 -10.65 8.33
C PHE A 53 -21.13 -11.69 9.03
N GLU A 54 -22.40 -11.39 9.18
CA GLU A 54 -23.37 -12.26 9.84
C GLU A 54 -23.53 -13.62 9.14
N ASN A 55 -24.03 -14.62 9.85
CA ASN A 55 -24.19 -15.99 9.32
C ASN A 55 -25.17 -16.08 8.13
N ASN A 56 -26.05 -15.10 7.94
CA ASN A 56 -26.98 -15.00 6.81
C ASN A 56 -26.38 -14.27 5.59
N SER A 57 -25.14 -13.82 5.65
CA SER A 57 -24.45 -13.04 4.59
C SER A 57 -23.94 -13.91 3.42
N GLY A 58 -24.51 -15.09 3.20
CA GLY A 58 -24.17 -15.98 2.09
C GLY A 58 -22.68 -16.36 2.07
N PRO A 59 -21.95 -16.17 0.95
CA PRO A 59 -20.57 -16.62 0.84
C PRO A 59 -19.59 -15.89 1.76
N TYR A 60 -19.98 -14.75 2.30
CA TYR A 60 -19.15 -13.91 3.16
C TYR A 60 -19.36 -14.15 4.66
N ALA A 61 -20.30 -15.03 5.04
CA ALA A 61 -20.61 -15.34 6.43
C ALA A 61 -19.35 -15.65 7.26
N GLY A 62 -19.16 -14.95 8.37
CA GLY A 62 -18.03 -15.07 9.27
C GLY A 62 -16.69 -14.55 8.71
N MET A 63 -16.72 -13.82 7.61
CA MET A 63 -15.52 -13.17 7.05
C MET A 63 -15.41 -11.70 7.51
N GLY A 64 -14.24 -11.12 7.36
CA GLY A 64 -13.97 -9.72 7.73
C GLY A 64 -13.83 -9.52 9.24
N GLY A 65 -14.10 -8.29 9.66
CA GLY A 65 -14.01 -7.87 11.04
C GLY A 65 -12.60 -7.46 11.51
N ILE A 66 -12.55 -6.62 12.55
CA ILE A 66 -11.29 -6.06 13.07
C ILE A 66 -10.41 -7.14 13.71
N GLU A 67 -11.00 -8.08 14.44
CA GLU A 67 -10.23 -9.11 15.15
C GLU A 67 -9.47 -10.03 14.17
N SER A 68 -10.09 -10.39 13.05
CA SER A 68 -9.44 -11.16 11.99
C SER A 68 -8.27 -10.38 11.37
N ARG A 69 -8.46 -9.07 11.12
CA ARG A 69 -7.39 -8.19 10.64
C ARG A 69 -6.24 -8.08 11.63
N LYS A 70 -6.55 -7.81 12.91
CA LYS A 70 -5.59 -7.71 13.99
C LYS A 70 -4.70 -8.96 14.06
N LYS A 71 -5.31 -10.14 14.04
CA LYS A 71 -4.59 -11.41 14.09
C LYS A 71 -3.55 -11.57 12.98
N ILE A 72 -3.91 -11.22 11.74
CA ILE A 72 -2.98 -11.30 10.60
C ILE A 72 -1.87 -10.26 10.74
N ILE A 73 -2.21 -9.03 11.14
CA ILE A 73 -1.23 -7.96 11.35
C ILE A 73 -0.21 -8.36 12.42
N GLU A 74 -0.67 -8.88 13.56
CA GLU A 74 0.19 -9.34 14.65
C GLU A 74 1.08 -10.52 14.21
N GLN A 75 0.51 -11.48 13.48
CA GLN A 75 1.25 -12.62 12.94
C GLN A 75 2.39 -12.16 12.00
N ILE A 76 2.13 -11.20 11.11
CA ILE A 76 3.14 -10.68 10.18
C ILE A 76 4.19 -9.84 10.93
N ARG A 77 3.77 -8.96 11.83
CA ARG A 77 4.71 -8.16 12.66
C ARG A 77 5.58 -9.06 13.55
N GLY A 78 5.03 -10.18 14.01
CA GLY A 78 5.75 -11.19 14.80
C GLY A 78 6.84 -11.95 14.03
N THR A 79 6.93 -11.83 12.70
CA THR A 79 8.03 -12.43 11.91
C THR A 79 9.37 -11.72 12.09
N GLY A 80 9.36 -10.51 12.66
CA GLY A 80 10.55 -9.67 12.84
C GLY A 80 10.96 -8.88 11.60
N ASN A 81 10.35 -9.11 10.44
CA ASN A 81 10.61 -8.30 9.25
C ASN A 81 9.84 -6.96 9.32
N PRO A 82 10.39 -5.87 8.77
CA PRO A 82 9.68 -4.62 8.62
C PRO A 82 8.33 -4.82 7.92
N ALA A 83 7.27 -4.34 8.56
CA ALA A 83 5.92 -4.40 8.03
C ALA A 83 5.33 -3.00 7.90
N LEU A 84 4.70 -2.73 6.76
CA LEU A 84 3.96 -1.51 6.45
C LEU A 84 2.49 -1.87 6.31
N LEU A 85 1.61 -1.15 7.00
CA LEU A 85 0.15 -1.35 6.94
C LEU A 85 -0.53 -0.13 6.34
N LEU A 86 -1.22 -0.31 5.22
CA LEU A 86 -1.78 0.75 4.39
C LEU A 86 -3.28 0.53 4.13
N ASP A 87 -4.01 1.64 3.85
CA ASP A 87 -5.40 1.59 3.43
C ASP A 87 -5.68 2.54 2.26
N ALA A 88 -6.45 2.07 1.27
CA ALA A 88 -6.76 2.83 0.06
C ALA A 88 -8.15 3.49 0.07
N GLY A 89 -8.68 3.82 1.25
CA GLY A 89 -9.89 4.62 1.41
C GLY A 89 -11.19 3.81 1.45
N ASP A 90 -12.29 4.52 1.64
CA ASP A 90 -13.63 3.98 1.93
C ASP A 90 -13.63 3.05 3.16
N PHE A 91 -13.02 3.53 4.25
CA PHE A 91 -13.09 2.84 5.53
C PHE A 91 -14.45 3.03 6.22
N CYS A 92 -15.20 4.10 5.89
CA CYS A 92 -16.57 4.35 6.31
C CYS A 92 -17.61 3.80 5.32
N ASP A 93 -18.84 3.58 5.77
CA ASP A 93 -20.04 3.36 4.94
C ASP A 93 -21.29 3.70 5.72
N ASP A 94 -22.42 3.80 5.01
CA ASP A 94 -23.76 3.97 5.57
C ASP A 94 -24.15 2.71 6.36
N SER A 95 -23.94 2.76 7.66
CA SER A 95 -24.11 1.64 8.60
C SER A 95 -24.60 2.15 9.95
N SER A 96 -25.19 1.27 10.75
CA SER A 96 -25.61 1.60 12.10
C SER A 96 -24.44 2.08 12.99
N ILE A 97 -23.23 1.59 12.77
CA ILE A 97 -22.02 2.03 13.46
C ILE A 97 -21.67 3.46 13.01
N TYR A 98 -21.65 3.70 11.71
CA TYR A 98 -21.39 5.03 11.18
C TYR A 98 -22.46 6.04 11.63
N ASP A 99 -23.75 5.65 11.63
CA ASP A 99 -24.83 6.50 12.09
C ASP A 99 -24.68 6.92 13.56
N ALA A 100 -24.24 6.00 14.40
CA ALA A 100 -24.04 6.26 15.83
C ALA A 100 -22.75 7.05 16.12
N TYR A 101 -21.66 6.81 15.37
CA TYR A 101 -20.33 7.29 15.74
C TYR A 101 -19.65 8.14 14.67
N LYS A 102 -20.27 8.31 13.48
CA LYS A 102 -19.85 9.23 12.40
C LYS A 102 -18.40 9.08 11.96
N GLY A 103 -17.89 7.84 11.87
CA GLY A 103 -16.53 7.50 11.43
C GLY A 103 -15.48 7.43 12.55
N LYS A 104 -15.88 7.75 13.80
CA LYS A 104 -14.96 7.69 14.94
C LYS A 104 -14.43 6.28 15.22
N VAL A 105 -15.33 5.28 15.17
CA VAL A 105 -14.97 3.88 15.48
C VAL A 105 -14.02 3.31 14.43
N GLU A 106 -14.25 3.62 13.17
CA GLU A 106 -13.44 3.20 12.05
C GLU A 106 -12.01 3.75 12.16
N LEU A 107 -11.86 5.05 12.36
CA LEU A 107 -10.57 5.70 12.53
C LEU A 107 -9.83 5.25 13.80
N GLU A 108 -10.54 5.08 14.93
CA GLU A 108 -9.93 4.52 16.14
C GLU A 108 -9.45 3.08 15.94
N ALA A 109 -10.22 2.26 15.22
CA ALA A 109 -9.79 0.92 14.85
C ALA A 109 -8.53 0.93 13.99
N MET A 110 -8.47 1.80 12.98
CA MET A 110 -7.26 1.97 12.16
C MET A 110 -6.06 2.40 13.00
N ARG A 111 -6.25 3.36 13.90
CA ARG A 111 -5.21 3.84 14.82
C ARG A 111 -4.71 2.72 15.74
N LEU A 112 -5.60 1.95 16.34
CA LEU A 112 -5.27 0.84 17.24
C LEU A 112 -4.59 -0.33 16.52
N LEU A 113 -4.96 -0.61 15.28
CA LEU A 113 -4.29 -1.61 14.43
C LEU A 113 -2.92 -1.12 13.93
N GLY A 114 -2.65 0.18 14.07
CA GLY A 114 -1.39 0.80 13.69
C GLY A 114 -1.22 0.89 12.17
N TYR A 115 -2.22 1.43 11.48
CA TYR A 115 -2.06 1.81 10.07
C TYR A 115 -1.00 2.90 9.96
N ASP A 116 -0.01 2.65 9.10
CA ASP A 116 1.12 3.58 8.88
C ASP A 116 0.72 4.75 7.96
N ALA A 117 -0.18 4.49 7.00
CA ALA A 117 -0.72 5.50 6.09
C ALA A 117 -2.06 5.04 5.48
N PHE A 118 -2.90 6.02 5.09
CA PHE A 118 -4.18 5.77 4.43
C PHE A 118 -4.56 6.96 3.55
N THR A 119 -5.39 6.71 2.54
CA THR A 119 -6.06 7.76 1.76
C THR A 119 -7.56 7.80 2.08
N LEU A 120 -8.29 8.66 1.40
CA LEU A 120 -9.74 8.79 1.52
C LEU A 120 -10.43 8.17 0.30
N GLY A 121 -11.64 7.67 0.50
CA GLY A 121 -12.60 7.40 -0.54
C GLY A 121 -13.84 8.30 -0.42
N GLU A 122 -14.80 8.15 -1.32
CA GLU A 122 -16.00 9.01 -1.32
C GLU A 122 -16.90 8.79 -0.10
N LYS A 123 -16.94 7.56 0.42
CA LYS A 123 -17.76 7.22 1.58
C LYS A 123 -17.24 7.82 2.89
N ASP A 124 -15.96 8.14 2.95
CA ASP A 124 -15.37 8.77 4.13
C ASP A 124 -15.90 10.20 4.35
N PHE A 125 -16.54 10.78 3.32
CA PHE A 125 -17.17 12.09 3.37
C PHE A 125 -18.69 12.07 3.68
N LEU A 126 -19.30 10.92 3.98
CA LEU A 126 -20.75 10.78 4.22
C LEU A 126 -21.31 11.77 5.26
N GLY A 127 -20.54 12.10 6.29
CA GLY A 127 -20.92 13.09 7.30
C GLY A 127 -20.55 14.53 6.96
N GLY A 128 -20.05 14.78 5.75
CA GLY A 128 -19.51 16.07 5.34
C GLY A 128 -18.06 16.29 5.78
N ILE A 129 -17.44 17.35 5.23
CA ILE A 129 -16.02 17.67 5.47
C ILE A 129 -15.76 18.02 6.94
N ASP A 130 -16.66 18.75 7.58
CA ASP A 130 -16.49 19.19 8.97
C ASP A 130 -16.50 18.01 9.94
N ASN A 131 -17.38 17.02 9.69
CA ASN A 131 -17.39 15.81 10.48
C ASN A 131 -16.09 15.03 10.31
N LEU A 132 -15.65 14.79 9.07
CA LEU A 132 -14.40 14.08 8.80
C LEU A 132 -13.22 14.78 9.48
N ALA A 133 -13.10 16.09 9.36
CA ALA A 133 -12.05 16.88 10.01
C ALA A 133 -12.09 16.73 11.55
N THR A 134 -13.29 16.68 12.14
CA THR A 134 -13.47 16.48 13.58
C THR A 134 -12.93 15.10 14.01
N GLN A 135 -13.26 14.05 13.29
CA GLN A 135 -12.82 12.69 13.61
C GLN A 135 -11.31 12.51 13.40
N LEU A 136 -10.75 13.06 12.34
CA LEU A 136 -9.30 13.07 12.09
C LEU A 136 -8.54 13.82 13.18
N LYS A 137 -9.05 14.97 13.62
CA LYS A 137 -8.51 15.73 14.73
C LYS A 137 -8.52 14.93 16.05
N HIS A 138 -9.60 14.21 16.29
CA HIS A 138 -9.75 13.39 17.49
C HIS A 138 -8.72 12.26 17.55
N THR A 139 -8.47 11.59 16.44
CA THR A 139 -7.53 10.45 16.35
C THR A 139 -6.08 10.88 16.12
N GLY A 140 -5.84 12.12 15.68
CA GLY A 140 -4.53 12.61 15.28
C GLY A 140 -4.02 12.02 13.96
N MET A 141 -4.86 11.27 13.24
CA MET A 141 -4.50 10.67 11.96
C MET A 141 -4.68 11.66 10.81
N LYS A 142 -3.81 11.58 9.80
CA LYS A 142 -3.88 12.44 8.61
C LYS A 142 -3.92 11.59 7.35
N PRO A 143 -4.99 11.65 6.56
CA PRO A 143 -5.05 11.00 5.26
C PRO A 143 -4.06 11.62 4.28
N ILE A 144 -3.66 10.84 3.30
CA ILE A 144 -2.75 11.25 2.24
C ILE A 144 -3.56 11.45 0.96
N VAL A 145 -3.66 12.70 0.49
CA VAL A 145 -4.36 13.06 -0.75
C VAL A 145 -3.59 14.17 -1.45
N CYS A 146 -3.08 13.93 -2.65
CA CYS A 146 -2.28 14.92 -3.38
C CYS A 146 -3.05 15.64 -4.51
N ASN A 147 -4.22 15.14 -4.89
CA ASN A 147 -5.00 15.67 -6.01
C ASN A 147 -6.27 16.43 -5.60
N TYR A 148 -6.30 16.92 -4.37
CA TYR A 148 -7.31 17.85 -3.89
C TYR A 148 -6.66 19.01 -3.14
N ASP A 149 -7.19 20.21 -3.36
CA ASP A 149 -6.88 21.37 -2.52
C ASP A 149 -7.99 21.51 -1.47
N PHE A 150 -7.63 21.28 -0.21
CA PHE A 150 -8.50 21.45 0.95
C PHE A 150 -8.29 22.80 1.66
N THR A 151 -7.54 23.73 1.06
CA THR A 151 -7.43 25.11 1.54
C THR A 151 -8.85 25.69 1.60
N HIS A 152 -9.18 26.45 2.64
CA HIS A 152 -10.53 26.98 2.90
C HIS A 152 -11.58 25.95 3.31
N THR A 153 -11.18 24.74 3.73
CA THR A 153 -12.03 23.75 4.37
C THR A 153 -11.53 23.40 5.76
N SER A 154 -12.35 22.72 6.57
CA SER A 154 -11.95 22.23 7.91
C SER A 154 -10.83 21.17 7.85
N LEU A 155 -10.55 20.59 6.67
CA LEU A 155 -9.47 19.64 6.44
C LEU A 155 -8.11 20.29 6.19
N GLN A 156 -8.02 21.60 6.00
CA GLN A 156 -6.80 22.31 5.58
C GLN A 156 -5.53 21.87 6.33
N ASN A 157 -5.59 21.59 7.63
CA ASN A 157 -4.44 21.18 8.44
C ASN A 157 -4.48 19.68 8.81
N TRP A 158 -5.45 18.93 8.28
CA TRP A 158 -5.73 17.54 8.65
C TRP A 158 -5.57 16.56 7.50
N TYR A 159 -4.82 16.92 6.47
CA TYR A 159 -4.37 16.06 5.39
C TYR A 159 -2.93 16.37 5.03
N GLN A 160 -2.34 15.52 4.21
CA GLN A 160 -1.02 15.76 3.64
C GLN A 160 -0.95 15.16 2.22
N PRO A 161 -0.17 15.76 1.29
CA PRO A 161 -0.09 15.25 -0.08
C PRO A 161 0.72 13.96 -0.18
N TYR A 162 1.65 13.74 0.73
CA TYR A 162 2.48 12.55 0.84
C TYR A 162 3.06 12.42 2.24
N THR A 163 3.59 11.24 2.54
CA THR A 163 4.43 11.00 3.72
C THR A 163 5.66 10.17 3.33
N ILE A 164 6.68 10.22 4.18
CA ILE A 164 7.87 9.37 4.08
C ILE A 164 7.97 8.59 5.38
N ILE A 165 7.97 7.27 5.26
CA ILE A 165 8.00 6.35 6.39
C ILE A 165 9.35 5.64 6.39
N GLN A 166 10.04 5.68 7.53
CA GLN A 166 11.27 4.93 7.73
C GLN A 166 10.94 3.58 8.35
N LYS A 167 11.36 2.49 7.69
CA LYS A 167 11.33 1.14 8.26
C LYS A 167 12.76 0.57 8.14
N GLU A 168 13.44 0.46 9.28
CA GLU A 168 14.88 0.14 9.31
C GLU A 168 15.70 1.09 8.42
N ASN A 169 16.44 0.54 7.47
CA ASN A 169 17.22 1.30 6.49
C ASN A 169 16.45 1.71 5.23
N LEU A 170 15.15 1.35 5.13
CA LEU A 170 14.31 1.66 3.96
C LEU A 170 13.53 2.95 4.15
N LYS A 171 13.57 3.80 3.13
CA LYS A 171 12.81 5.04 3.02
C LYS A 171 11.66 4.85 2.06
N ILE A 172 10.44 4.83 2.58
CA ILE A 172 9.24 4.49 1.84
C ILE A 172 8.43 5.76 1.61
N GLY A 173 8.28 6.17 0.35
CA GLY A 173 7.42 7.27 -0.05
C GLY A 173 6.00 6.80 -0.28
N VAL A 174 5.01 7.47 0.33
CA VAL A 174 3.59 7.17 0.14
C VAL A 174 2.87 8.43 -0.27
N LEU A 175 2.15 8.38 -1.39
CA LEU A 175 1.24 9.42 -1.86
C LEU A 175 -0.18 8.86 -2.01
N GLY A 176 -1.19 9.72 -2.12
CA GLY A 176 -2.57 9.31 -2.26
C GLY A 176 -3.31 10.08 -3.32
N VAL A 177 -4.24 9.43 -4.03
CA VAL A 177 -5.14 10.05 -5.01
C VAL A 177 -6.58 9.58 -4.80
N LEU A 178 -7.52 10.51 -5.03
CA LEU A 178 -8.95 10.32 -4.86
C LEU A 178 -9.68 10.65 -6.15
N LEU A 179 -10.77 9.95 -6.43
CA LEU A 179 -11.65 10.20 -7.58
C LEU A 179 -12.36 11.57 -7.47
N PRO A 180 -12.94 12.11 -8.56
CA PRO A 180 -13.76 13.32 -8.51
C PRO A 180 -15.01 13.09 -7.65
N LEU A 181 -15.18 13.89 -6.58
CA LEU A 181 -16.28 13.75 -5.60
C LEU A 181 -17.59 14.38 -6.08
N HIS A 182 -17.53 15.46 -6.88
CA HIS A 182 -18.71 16.26 -7.25
C HIS A 182 -19.82 15.47 -7.97
N ASP A 183 -19.47 14.39 -8.64
CA ASP A 183 -20.43 13.59 -9.41
C ASP A 183 -20.99 12.38 -8.64
N LYS A 184 -20.56 12.18 -7.39
CA LYS A 184 -20.79 10.91 -6.70
C LYS A 184 -21.71 10.99 -5.50
N ILE A 185 -21.60 12.04 -4.70
CA ILE A 185 -22.32 12.15 -3.43
C ILE A 185 -22.72 13.61 -3.19
N SER A 186 -23.89 13.84 -2.64
CA SER A 186 -24.25 15.13 -2.05
C SER A 186 -23.51 15.29 -0.72
N ILE A 187 -22.31 15.84 -0.77
CA ILE A 187 -21.45 16.04 0.39
C ILE A 187 -21.60 17.48 0.86
N SER A 188 -21.87 17.68 2.14
CA SER A 188 -21.88 19.02 2.73
C SER A 188 -20.46 19.56 2.85
N GLY A 189 -20.26 20.82 2.43
CA GLY A 189 -19.00 21.54 2.55
C GLY A 189 -18.00 21.30 1.43
N ILE A 190 -18.41 20.65 0.32
CA ILE A 190 -17.49 20.40 -0.84
C ILE A 190 -17.45 21.56 -1.84
N GLU A 191 -18.21 22.61 -1.66
CA GLU A 191 -18.33 23.73 -2.59
C GLU A 191 -16.97 24.42 -2.82
N ASN A 192 -16.09 24.37 -1.82
CA ASN A 192 -14.75 24.95 -1.87
C ASN A 192 -13.65 23.92 -2.20
N LEU A 193 -14.02 22.66 -2.45
CA LEU A 193 -13.03 21.65 -2.85
C LEU A 193 -12.62 21.85 -4.30
N VAL A 194 -11.32 21.90 -4.53
CA VAL A 194 -10.75 21.96 -5.88
C VAL A 194 -10.14 20.60 -6.21
N TYR A 195 -10.75 19.89 -7.16
CA TYR A 195 -10.17 18.69 -7.75
C TYR A 195 -9.05 19.07 -8.72
N LEU A 196 -7.91 18.41 -8.58
CA LEU A 196 -6.75 18.54 -9.46
C LEU A 196 -6.57 17.24 -10.24
N ASP A 197 -6.03 17.31 -11.45
CA ASP A 197 -5.78 16.12 -12.27
C ASP A 197 -4.92 15.10 -11.52
N ALA A 198 -5.47 13.90 -11.30
CA ALA A 198 -4.86 12.87 -10.47
C ALA A 198 -3.53 12.36 -11.04
N VAL A 199 -3.41 12.21 -12.37
CA VAL A 199 -2.16 11.75 -13.02
C VAL A 199 -1.07 12.80 -12.88
N MET A 200 -1.41 14.07 -13.11
CA MET A 200 -0.46 15.17 -12.99
C MET A 200 0.03 15.32 -11.55
N GLN A 201 -0.87 15.33 -10.57
CA GLN A 201 -0.50 15.49 -9.17
C GLN A 201 0.25 14.28 -8.61
N ALA A 202 -0.14 13.07 -8.98
CA ALA A 202 0.60 11.87 -8.62
C ALA A 202 2.03 11.89 -9.15
N ASN A 203 2.23 12.25 -10.42
CA ASN A 203 3.56 12.37 -11.01
C ASN A 203 4.41 13.46 -10.33
N LYS A 204 3.82 14.64 -10.09
CA LYS A 204 4.49 15.74 -9.36
C LYS A 204 4.93 15.29 -7.97
N THR A 205 4.06 14.65 -7.22
CA THR A 205 4.33 14.19 -5.86
C THR A 205 5.34 13.04 -5.84
N ALA A 206 5.20 12.08 -6.76
CA ALA A 206 6.15 10.97 -6.90
C ALA A 206 7.56 11.46 -7.28
N ALA A 207 7.68 12.50 -8.11
CA ALA A 207 8.97 13.11 -8.43
C ALA A 207 9.63 13.75 -7.18
N ILE A 208 8.85 14.37 -6.30
CA ILE A 208 9.35 14.89 -5.01
C ILE A 208 9.89 13.72 -4.15
N LEU A 209 9.14 12.63 -4.04
CA LEU A 209 9.56 11.44 -3.28
C LEU A 209 10.83 10.81 -3.85
N GLN A 210 10.95 10.76 -5.19
CA GLN A 210 12.16 10.28 -5.86
C GLN A 210 13.37 11.18 -5.57
N GLN A 211 13.21 12.51 -5.62
CA GLN A 211 14.25 13.47 -5.24
C GLN A 211 14.65 13.36 -3.77
N GLN A 212 13.74 12.92 -2.92
CA GLN A 212 13.99 12.62 -1.52
C GLN A 212 14.66 11.24 -1.29
N HIS A 213 15.04 10.55 -2.37
CA HIS A 213 15.70 9.24 -2.35
C HIS A 213 14.88 8.15 -1.63
N CYS A 214 13.57 8.09 -1.87
CA CYS A 214 12.76 6.97 -1.41
C CYS A 214 13.12 5.70 -2.18
N ASP A 215 13.29 4.59 -1.45
CA ASP A 215 13.66 3.28 -2.01
C ASP A 215 12.48 2.63 -2.76
N ILE A 216 11.26 2.94 -2.34
CA ILE A 216 10.01 2.52 -2.98
C ILE A 216 8.99 3.65 -2.87
N ILE A 217 8.21 3.85 -3.94
CA ILE A 217 7.13 4.85 -4.00
C ILE A 217 5.80 4.12 -4.20
N ILE A 218 4.90 4.31 -3.23
CA ILE A 218 3.59 3.68 -3.18
C ILE A 218 2.52 4.75 -3.34
N CYS A 219 1.55 4.51 -4.23
CA CYS A 219 0.35 5.32 -4.37
C CYS A 219 -0.85 4.58 -3.76
N LEU A 220 -1.52 5.19 -2.80
CA LEU A 220 -2.83 4.78 -2.32
C LEU A 220 -3.86 5.42 -3.24
N SER A 221 -4.63 4.62 -3.95
CA SER A 221 -5.54 5.10 -4.99
C SER A 221 -6.98 4.72 -4.71
N HIS A 222 -7.84 5.73 -4.64
CA HIS A 222 -9.29 5.49 -4.63
C HIS A 222 -9.94 5.92 -5.95
N LEU A 223 -9.28 5.60 -7.09
CA LEU A 223 -9.76 5.91 -8.43
C LEU A 223 -10.60 4.79 -9.04
N GLY A 224 -10.44 3.56 -8.55
CA GLY A 224 -10.97 2.34 -9.14
C GLY A 224 -10.04 1.70 -10.15
N ASP A 225 -10.21 0.39 -10.37
CA ASP A 225 -9.32 -0.45 -11.15
C ASP A 225 -9.18 0.00 -12.62
N ARG A 226 -10.27 -0.07 -13.38
CA ARG A 226 -10.33 0.32 -14.80
C ARG A 226 -11.77 0.49 -15.28
N TYR A 227 -11.93 1.30 -16.32
CA TYR A 227 -13.24 1.59 -16.92
C TYR A 227 -13.19 1.50 -18.43
N ALA A 228 -14.28 1.04 -19.04
CA ALA A 228 -14.37 0.85 -20.49
C ALA A 228 -14.32 2.18 -21.28
N ASP A 229 -14.75 3.28 -20.65
CA ASP A 229 -14.76 4.63 -21.24
C ASP A 229 -13.40 5.35 -21.12
N GLY A 230 -12.38 4.71 -20.53
CA GLY A 230 -11.04 5.26 -20.44
C GLY A 230 -10.88 6.42 -19.43
N ARG A 231 -11.92 6.69 -18.59
CA ARG A 231 -11.79 7.70 -17.53
C ARG A 231 -10.67 7.33 -16.55
N ILE A 232 -10.31 8.32 -15.70
CA ILE A 232 -9.26 8.13 -14.70
C ILE A 232 -9.49 6.85 -13.87
N SER A 233 -8.43 6.08 -13.67
CA SER A 233 -8.43 4.79 -12.96
C SER A 233 -7.01 4.39 -12.59
N ASP A 234 -6.86 3.34 -11.79
CA ASP A 234 -5.56 2.76 -11.44
C ASP A 234 -4.77 2.32 -12.69
N GLU A 235 -5.46 1.74 -13.67
CA GLU A 235 -4.86 1.37 -14.96
C GLU A 235 -4.32 2.60 -15.70
N VAL A 236 -5.12 3.67 -15.79
CA VAL A 236 -4.70 4.92 -16.45
C VAL A 236 -3.53 5.54 -15.72
N LEU A 237 -3.58 5.62 -14.39
CA LEU A 237 -2.48 6.13 -13.57
C LEU A 237 -1.22 5.28 -13.74
N ALA A 238 -1.35 3.94 -13.66
CA ALA A 238 -0.22 3.03 -13.79
C ALA A 238 0.51 3.17 -15.14
N LYS A 239 -0.22 3.35 -16.23
CA LYS A 239 0.36 3.55 -17.56
C LYS A 239 0.95 4.94 -17.79
N ASN A 240 0.49 5.95 -17.06
CA ASN A 240 0.86 7.35 -17.28
C ASN A 240 1.78 7.93 -16.19
N ASN A 241 2.16 7.17 -15.17
CA ASN A 241 3.16 7.61 -14.20
C ASN A 241 4.60 7.35 -14.68
N GLN A 242 5.59 7.89 -13.95
CA GLN A 242 7.01 7.78 -14.27
C GLN A 242 7.81 7.00 -13.23
N CYS A 243 7.44 7.07 -11.96
CA CYS A 243 8.27 6.53 -10.87
C CYS A 243 7.47 5.91 -9.70
N ILE A 244 6.17 5.65 -9.89
CA ILE A 244 5.38 4.91 -8.90
C ILE A 244 5.63 3.41 -9.10
N ASP A 245 6.06 2.74 -8.04
CA ASP A 245 6.33 1.30 -8.04
C ASP A 245 5.08 0.46 -7.82
N VAL A 246 4.23 0.89 -6.88
CA VAL A 246 3.04 0.17 -6.44
C VAL A 246 1.85 1.11 -6.35
N ILE A 247 0.72 0.71 -6.88
CA ILE A 247 -0.58 1.31 -6.64
C ILE A 247 -1.41 0.31 -5.83
N ILE A 248 -1.87 0.73 -4.67
CA ILE A 248 -2.86 0.03 -3.87
C ILE A 248 -4.20 0.69 -4.15
N GLY A 249 -5.09 -0.03 -4.85
CA GLY A 249 -6.35 0.48 -5.35
C GLY A 249 -7.54 0.18 -4.44
N GLY A 250 -8.62 0.95 -4.63
CA GLY A 250 -9.93 0.80 -3.99
C GLY A 250 -11.10 1.08 -4.95
N HIS A 251 -12.25 1.46 -4.43
CA HIS A 251 -13.47 1.93 -5.09
C HIS A 251 -14.25 0.87 -5.90
N THR A 252 -13.59 0.03 -6.67
CA THR A 252 -14.27 -0.96 -7.53
C THR A 252 -14.44 -2.33 -6.88
N HIS A 253 -14.06 -2.49 -5.63
CA HIS A 253 -14.25 -3.70 -4.81
C HIS A 253 -13.70 -4.99 -5.45
N GLN A 254 -12.66 -4.89 -6.28
CA GLN A 254 -12.16 -6.04 -7.03
C GLN A 254 -11.33 -6.98 -6.14
N PHE A 255 -11.72 -8.24 -6.10
CA PHE A 255 -10.92 -9.31 -5.49
C PHE A 255 -9.86 -9.79 -6.49
N PHE A 256 -8.67 -9.17 -6.46
CA PHE A 256 -7.59 -9.60 -7.32
C PHE A 256 -7.04 -10.96 -6.91
N LYS A 257 -6.94 -11.88 -7.87
CA LYS A 257 -6.25 -13.17 -7.65
C LYS A 257 -4.73 -12.99 -7.69
N GLN A 258 -4.26 -12.08 -8.51
CA GLN A 258 -2.87 -11.70 -8.69
C GLN A 258 -2.80 -10.20 -8.99
N PRO A 259 -1.78 -9.48 -8.53
CA PRO A 259 -1.55 -8.10 -8.93
C PRO A 259 -1.40 -7.98 -10.44
N ARG A 260 -1.75 -6.81 -10.97
CA ARG A 260 -1.52 -6.46 -12.37
C ARG A 260 -0.24 -5.65 -12.53
N LEU A 261 0.47 -5.84 -13.62
CA LEU A 261 1.67 -5.11 -13.97
C LEU A 261 1.41 -4.29 -15.23
N TYR A 262 1.64 -2.99 -15.14
CA TYR A 262 1.52 -2.07 -16.27
C TYR A 262 2.86 -1.42 -16.57
N LYS A 263 3.23 -1.37 -17.86
CA LYS A 263 4.40 -0.62 -18.30
C LYS A 263 4.09 0.87 -18.20
N ASN A 264 4.91 1.61 -17.47
CA ASN A 264 4.76 3.05 -17.25
C ASN A 264 5.51 3.91 -18.28
N LYS A 265 5.43 5.24 -18.16
CA LYS A 265 6.08 6.18 -19.09
C LYS A 265 7.62 6.12 -19.08
N SER A 266 8.24 5.65 -18.01
CA SER A 266 9.70 5.44 -17.91
C SER A 266 10.15 4.08 -18.39
N SER A 267 9.29 3.31 -19.06
CA SER A 267 9.55 1.94 -19.52
C SER A 267 9.82 0.93 -18.40
N SER A 268 9.57 1.29 -17.16
CA SER A 268 9.54 0.42 -16.00
C SER A 268 8.13 -0.17 -15.80
N TYR A 269 7.90 -0.88 -14.71
CA TYR A 269 6.61 -1.47 -14.39
C TYR A 269 6.06 -0.91 -13.09
N THR A 270 4.75 -0.62 -13.10
CA THR A 270 3.97 -0.28 -11.91
C THR A 270 3.04 -1.45 -11.58
N LEU A 271 3.11 -1.93 -10.35
CA LEU A 271 2.23 -2.97 -9.84
C LEU A 271 0.93 -2.35 -9.33
N VAL A 272 -0.22 -2.94 -9.67
CA VAL A 272 -1.53 -2.56 -9.12
C VAL A 272 -2.12 -3.75 -8.37
N ASN A 273 -2.54 -3.55 -7.13
CA ASN A 273 -3.25 -4.57 -6.34
C ASN A 273 -4.47 -3.99 -5.64
N GLN A 274 -5.52 -4.80 -5.49
CA GLN A 274 -6.74 -4.47 -4.75
C GLN A 274 -7.19 -5.70 -3.96
N ALA A 275 -7.74 -5.50 -2.74
CA ALA A 275 -8.06 -6.57 -1.79
C ALA A 275 -9.58 -6.80 -1.61
N GLY A 276 -10.39 -6.39 -2.59
CA GLY A 276 -11.85 -6.54 -2.53
C GLY A 276 -12.49 -5.44 -1.70
N TRP A 277 -13.37 -5.81 -0.76
CA TRP A 277 -14.12 -4.90 0.11
C TRP A 277 -14.48 -5.56 1.45
N GLY A 278 -15.08 -4.79 2.38
CA GLY A 278 -15.62 -5.28 3.65
C GLY A 278 -14.57 -5.91 4.57
N GLY A 279 -13.27 -5.67 4.31
CA GLY A 279 -12.21 -6.33 5.05
C GLY A 279 -12.24 -7.86 4.92
N ILE A 280 -12.83 -8.40 3.85
CA ILE A 280 -12.89 -9.85 3.57
C ILE A 280 -11.50 -10.41 3.26
N GLN A 281 -10.67 -9.60 2.61
CA GLN A 281 -9.28 -9.92 2.31
C GLN A 281 -8.34 -8.80 2.77
N MET A 282 -7.08 -9.17 2.98
CA MET A 282 -5.96 -8.27 3.16
C MET A 282 -4.89 -8.60 2.13
N GLY A 283 -4.43 -7.63 1.38
CA GLY A 283 -3.34 -7.80 0.44
C GLY A 283 -1.99 -7.85 1.16
N GLN A 284 -1.08 -8.70 0.68
CA GLN A 284 0.30 -8.81 1.12
C GLN A 284 1.22 -8.80 -0.07
N LEU A 285 2.20 -7.90 -0.05
CA LEU A 285 3.28 -7.80 -1.03
C LEU A 285 4.61 -7.84 -0.28
N ASP A 286 5.47 -8.83 -0.57
CA ASP A 286 6.77 -8.94 0.07
C ASP A 286 7.87 -8.58 -0.93
N TYR A 287 8.69 -7.62 -0.54
CA TYR A 287 9.84 -7.13 -1.30
C TYR A 287 11.14 -7.48 -0.61
N VAL A 288 12.18 -7.71 -1.41
CA VAL A 288 13.59 -7.77 -0.97
C VAL A 288 14.33 -6.63 -1.64
N PHE A 289 15.10 -5.90 -0.85
CA PHE A 289 16.01 -4.85 -1.28
C PHE A 289 17.44 -5.33 -1.07
N THR A 290 18.21 -5.40 -2.15
CA THR A 290 19.65 -5.76 -2.09
C THR A 290 20.54 -4.52 -1.98
N ASN A 291 19.99 -3.34 -2.35
CA ASN A 291 20.52 -1.99 -2.15
C ASN A 291 19.38 -0.98 -2.39
N THR A 292 19.61 0.31 -2.22
CA THR A 292 18.63 1.38 -2.39
C THR A 292 17.99 1.46 -3.79
N THR A 293 18.58 0.85 -4.80
CA THR A 293 18.10 0.91 -6.19
C THR A 293 17.53 -0.42 -6.70
N ASN A 294 17.82 -1.53 -6.02
CA ASN A 294 17.47 -2.86 -6.51
C ASN A 294 16.46 -3.55 -5.57
N LYS A 295 15.18 -3.41 -5.92
CA LYS A 295 14.06 -4.02 -5.22
C LYS A 295 13.41 -5.11 -6.06
N LYS A 296 13.04 -6.22 -5.43
CA LYS A 296 12.40 -7.36 -6.07
C LYS A 296 11.18 -7.78 -5.28
N LEU A 297 10.05 -7.85 -5.95
CA LEU A 297 8.86 -8.50 -5.40
C LEU A 297 9.09 -10.02 -5.37
N ILE A 298 9.01 -10.61 -4.20
CA ILE A 298 9.27 -12.05 -4.00
C ILE A 298 8.01 -12.85 -3.71
N ARG A 299 6.94 -12.19 -3.23
CA ARG A 299 5.66 -12.85 -2.96
C ARG A 299 4.51 -11.87 -3.04
N THR A 300 3.38 -12.36 -3.54
CA THR A 300 2.08 -11.68 -3.46
C THR A 300 1.05 -12.65 -2.91
N LYS A 301 0.16 -12.16 -2.06
CA LYS A 301 -0.94 -12.95 -1.51
C LYS A 301 -2.09 -12.02 -1.12
N ASN A 302 -3.32 -12.41 -1.43
CA ASN A 302 -4.50 -11.82 -0.81
C ASN A 302 -5.01 -12.82 0.24
N ILE A 303 -4.88 -12.43 1.52
CA ILE A 303 -5.17 -13.27 2.68
C ILE A 303 -6.65 -13.15 3.01
N LEU A 304 -7.38 -14.26 2.99
CA LEU A 304 -8.77 -14.29 3.40
C LEU A 304 -8.87 -14.13 4.93
N LEU A 305 -9.65 -13.14 5.36
CA LEU A 305 -9.89 -12.86 6.77
C LEU A 305 -11.15 -13.59 7.23
N ARG A 306 -10.96 -14.61 8.04
CA ARG A 306 -12.05 -15.41 8.61
C ARG A 306 -11.71 -15.76 10.06
N GLU A 307 -12.68 -15.61 10.94
CA GLU A 307 -12.57 -16.20 12.26
C GLU A 307 -12.50 -17.73 12.16
N LYS A 308 -11.52 -18.33 12.83
CA LYS A 308 -11.58 -19.79 13.01
C LYS A 308 -12.78 -20.06 13.92
N LYS A 309 -13.77 -20.80 13.43
CA LYS A 309 -14.75 -21.42 14.31
C LYS A 309 -13.94 -22.28 15.29
N ASN A 310 -14.04 -21.98 16.58
CA ASN A 310 -13.60 -22.91 17.61
C ASN A 310 -14.50 -24.13 17.46
N GLU A 311 -13.96 -25.22 16.91
CA GLU A 311 -14.57 -26.55 16.96
C GLU A 311 -14.52 -27.08 18.39
#